data_daf9720529d396431d16fd79ee3f757a
#
_entry.id   daf9720529d396431d16fd79ee3f757a
#
_cell.length_a   1.000
_cell.length_b   1.000
_cell.length_c   1.000
_cell.angle_alpha   90.00
_cell.angle_beta   90.00
_cell.angle_gamma   90.00
#
_symmetry.space_group_name_H-M   'P 1'
#
loop_
_entity.id
_entity.type
_entity.pdbx_description
1 polymer ?
#
loop_
_entity_poly.entity_id
_entity_poly.type
_entity_poly.pdbx_seq_one_letter_code
_entity_poly.pdbx_strand_id
1 'polypeptide(L)'
;LAHGLSSAALFIMSGQVYERLHTRDLRLMGGLRGQLQYLPFFLMFFVAALVGVPGLGNFIGEFLILMGSFKAYPVFTIIAAVSLVFAGLYGLILIHKALFGTPNPEQQQHYTSPLKDLSAREVTILMICVIGLLWLGLYPQTFLDMSHSSMQWLVNSYMPVQEVVETVQQTATQLEQVEMR
;
A
#
# COMPACT_ATOMS: atom_id res chain seq x y z
N LEU A 1 -0.54 7.50 6.37
CA LEU A 1 0.89 7.68 6.62
C LEU A 1 1.72 6.64 5.89
N ALA A 2 1.53 5.35 6.12
CA ALA A 2 2.32 4.28 5.50
C ALA A 2 2.29 4.33 3.97
N HIS A 3 1.12 4.49 3.37
CA HIS A 3 0.98 4.63 1.92
C HIS A 3 1.73 5.86 1.37
N GLY A 4 1.65 7.00 2.06
CA GLY A 4 2.41 8.20 1.67
C GLY A 4 3.92 7.96 1.67
N LEU A 5 4.43 7.25 2.69
CA LEU A 5 5.85 6.94 2.80
C LEU A 5 6.32 5.93 1.74
N SER A 6 5.57 4.86 1.51
CA SER A 6 5.88 3.85 0.48
C SER A 6 5.80 4.43 -0.93
N SER A 7 4.78 5.26 -1.21
CA SER A 7 4.63 5.93 -2.51
C SER A 7 5.77 6.94 -2.77
N ALA A 8 6.11 7.76 -1.78
CA ALA A 8 7.23 8.70 -1.90
C ALA A 8 8.55 7.97 -2.22
N ALA A 9 8.82 6.88 -1.50
CA ALA A 9 10.00 6.05 -1.75
C ALA A 9 9.99 5.43 -3.16
N LEU A 10 8.84 4.95 -3.64
CA LEU A 10 8.73 4.42 -5.02
C LEU A 10 8.91 5.50 -6.08
N PHE A 11 8.45 6.73 -5.86
CA PHE A 11 8.73 7.83 -6.78
C PHE A 11 10.22 8.16 -6.82
N ILE A 12 10.91 8.18 -5.67
CA ILE A 12 12.37 8.34 -5.61
C ILE A 12 13.03 7.20 -6.39
N MET A 13 12.62 5.95 -6.16
CA MET A 13 13.15 4.77 -6.88
C MET A 13 12.91 4.86 -8.39
N SER A 14 11.73 5.32 -8.83
CA SER A 14 11.44 5.53 -10.24
C SER A 14 12.40 6.56 -10.86
N GLY A 15 12.72 7.65 -10.14
CA GLY A 15 13.74 8.62 -10.56
C GLY A 15 15.11 7.98 -10.68
N GLN A 16 15.53 7.20 -9.68
CA GLN A 16 16.81 6.51 -9.65
C GLN A 16 16.97 5.49 -10.79
N VAL A 17 15.91 4.75 -11.11
CA VAL A 17 15.89 3.85 -12.27
C VAL A 17 16.02 4.66 -13.56
N TYR A 18 15.29 5.77 -13.69
CA TYR A 18 15.33 6.61 -14.88
C TYR A 18 16.71 7.26 -15.10
N GLU A 19 17.36 7.75 -14.05
CA GLU A 19 18.73 8.32 -14.15
C GLU A 19 19.75 7.32 -14.67
N ARG A 20 19.53 6.03 -14.47
CA ARG A 20 20.44 4.95 -14.87
C ARG A 20 20.10 4.35 -16.23
N LEU A 21 18.81 4.17 -16.51
CA LEU A 21 18.33 3.50 -17.71
C LEU A 21 17.85 4.47 -18.80
N HIS A 22 17.60 5.73 -18.46
CA HIS A 22 16.98 6.74 -19.33
C HIS A 22 15.68 6.30 -20.00
N THR A 23 15.00 5.28 -19.41
CA THR A 23 13.71 4.77 -19.87
C THR A 23 12.79 4.49 -18.70
N ARG A 24 11.48 4.54 -18.93
CA ARG A 24 10.40 4.11 -18.02
C ARG A 24 9.61 2.94 -18.59
N ASP A 25 9.95 2.46 -19.78
CA ASP A 25 9.28 1.33 -20.40
C ASP A 25 9.79 0.01 -19.81
N LEU A 26 8.93 -0.69 -19.09
CA LEU A 26 9.24 -2.00 -18.49
C LEU A 26 9.61 -3.08 -19.52
N ARG A 27 9.24 -2.90 -20.79
CA ARG A 27 9.61 -3.83 -21.87
C ARG A 27 11.08 -3.70 -22.25
N LEU A 28 11.64 -2.54 -22.01
CA LEU A 28 13.04 -2.26 -22.25
C LEU A 28 13.92 -2.50 -21.02
N MET A 29 13.31 -2.60 -19.83
CA MET A 29 14.01 -2.95 -18.58
C MET A 29 14.22 -4.46 -18.50
N GLY A 30 15.26 -4.88 -17.78
CA GLY A 30 15.51 -6.28 -17.48
C GLY A 30 16.88 -6.49 -16.88
N GLY A 31 17.05 -7.55 -16.08
CA GLY A 31 18.33 -7.98 -15.56
C GLY A 31 19.03 -7.00 -14.60
N LEU A 32 18.31 -6.01 -14.03
CA LEU A 32 18.90 -5.03 -13.11
C LEU A 32 19.51 -5.69 -11.87
N ARG A 33 18.95 -6.82 -11.41
CA ARG A 33 19.50 -7.56 -10.28
C ARG A 33 20.91 -8.11 -10.53
N GLY A 34 21.25 -8.41 -11.78
CA GLY A 34 22.59 -8.89 -12.14
C GLY A 34 23.64 -7.78 -12.22
N GLN A 35 23.22 -6.53 -12.32
CA GLN A 35 24.10 -5.39 -12.55
C GLN A 35 24.22 -4.47 -11.33
N LEU A 36 23.18 -4.40 -10.48
CA LEU A 36 23.07 -3.53 -9.32
C LEU A 36 22.74 -4.35 -8.07
N GLN A 37 23.21 -3.92 -6.90
CA GLN A 37 23.01 -4.62 -5.63
C GLN A 37 21.95 -3.93 -4.77
N TYR A 38 22.07 -2.63 -4.52
CA TYR A 38 21.21 -1.90 -3.59
C TYR A 38 19.88 -1.48 -4.22
N LEU A 39 19.90 -0.98 -5.45
CA LEU A 39 18.68 -0.52 -6.13
C LEU A 39 17.61 -1.62 -6.25
N PRO A 40 17.93 -2.87 -6.69
CA PRO A 40 16.94 -3.95 -6.74
C PRO A 40 16.37 -4.31 -5.38
N PHE A 41 17.20 -4.28 -4.33
CA PHE A 41 16.75 -4.59 -2.96
C PHE A 41 15.70 -3.59 -2.48
N PHE A 42 15.97 -2.29 -2.59
CA PHE A 42 15.02 -1.26 -2.19
C PHE A 42 13.76 -1.27 -3.04
N LEU A 43 13.88 -1.48 -4.35
CA LEU A 43 12.70 -1.57 -5.23
C LEU A 43 11.79 -2.73 -4.83
N MET A 44 12.34 -3.92 -4.57
CA MET A 44 11.57 -5.07 -4.08
C MET A 44 10.89 -4.76 -2.75
N PHE A 45 11.62 -4.15 -1.80
CA PHE A 45 11.09 -3.80 -0.49
C PHE A 45 9.91 -2.83 -0.59
N PHE A 46 10.04 -1.74 -1.36
CA PHE A 46 8.97 -0.74 -1.45
C PHE A 46 7.77 -1.22 -2.27
N VAL A 47 7.98 -2.07 -3.28
CA VAL A 47 6.86 -2.73 -3.96
C VAL A 47 6.14 -3.69 -3.02
N ALA A 48 6.88 -4.47 -2.22
CA ALA A 48 6.28 -5.33 -1.19
C ALA A 48 5.50 -4.51 -0.15
N ALA A 49 6.02 -3.34 0.25
CA ALA A 49 5.31 -2.44 1.16
C ALA A 49 4.02 -1.88 0.53
N LEU A 50 4.07 -1.50 -0.76
CA LEU A 50 2.89 -0.98 -1.47
C LEU A 50 1.79 -2.03 -1.63
N VAL A 51 2.17 -3.29 -1.85
CA VAL A 51 1.24 -4.43 -2.03
C VAL A 51 0.65 -4.92 -0.70
N GLY A 52 1.09 -4.35 0.44
CA GLY A 52 0.56 -4.72 1.75
C GLY A 52 1.08 -6.05 2.28
N VAL A 53 2.40 -6.29 2.17
CA VAL A 53 3.01 -7.48 2.79
C VAL A 53 2.94 -7.37 4.32
N PRO A 54 2.52 -8.45 5.03
CA PRO A 54 2.47 -8.48 6.50
C PRO A 54 3.80 -8.06 7.14
N GLY A 55 3.71 -7.25 8.19
CA GLY A 55 4.88 -6.66 8.87
C GLY A 55 5.24 -5.25 8.39
N LEU A 56 4.61 -4.75 7.33
CA LEU A 56 4.78 -3.39 6.80
C LEU A 56 3.54 -2.54 7.05
N GLY A 57 3.74 -1.22 7.14
CA GLY A 57 2.69 -0.30 7.62
C GLY A 57 1.40 -0.29 6.79
N ASN A 58 1.46 -0.50 5.47
CA ASN A 58 0.27 -0.53 4.61
C ASN A 58 -0.66 -1.69 4.96
N PHE A 59 -0.10 -2.88 5.24
CA PHE A 59 -0.87 -4.07 5.61
C PHE A 59 -1.80 -3.81 6.80
N ILE A 60 -1.30 -3.12 7.83
CA ILE A 60 -2.09 -2.84 9.04
C ILE A 60 -3.34 -2.03 8.71
N GLY A 61 -3.20 -0.99 7.89
CA GLY A 61 -4.33 -0.15 7.46
C GLY A 61 -5.34 -0.92 6.62
N GLU A 62 -4.88 -1.64 5.61
CA GLU A 62 -5.72 -2.47 4.72
C GLU A 62 -6.47 -3.54 5.50
N PHE A 63 -5.78 -4.26 6.37
CA PHE A 63 -6.36 -5.32 7.19
C PHE A 63 -7.45 -4.78 8.13
N LEU A 64 -7.18 -3.68 8.85
CA LEU A 64 -8.15 -3.09 9.77
C LEU A 64 -9.39 -2.56 9.04
N ILE A 65 -9.22 -1.96 7.86
CA ILE A 65 -10.33 -1.49 7.03
C ILE A 65 -11.19 -2.67 6.57
N LEU A 66 -10.58 -3.75 6.06
CA LEU A 66 -11.31 -4.93 5.63
C LEU A 66 -12.06 -5.59 6.80
N MET A 67 -11.41 -5.74 7.95
CA MET A 67 -12.03 -6.32 9.15
C MET A 67 -13.22 -5.49 9.64
N GLY A 68 -13.07 -4.16 9.66
CA GLY A 68 -14.16 -3.25 10.05
C GLY A 68 -15.32 -3.25 9.06
N SER A 69 -15.00 -3.14 7.77
CA SER A 69 -15.99 -3.10 6.68
C SER A 69 -16.76 -4.41 6.53
N PHE A 70 -16.11 -5.55 6.81
CA PHE A 70 -16.74 -6.86 6.69
C PHE A 70 -17.95 -7.03 7.59
N LYS A 71 -17.92 -6.41 8.78
CA LYS A 71 -19.06 -6.44 9.73
C LYS A 71 -20.29 -5.71 9.20
N ALA A 72 -20.08 -4.60 8.45
CA ALA A 72 -21.17 -3.76 7.96
C ALA A 72 -21.60 -4.15 6.52
N TYR A 73 -20.64 -4.42 5.65
CA TYR A 73 -20.88 -4.65 4.22
C TYR A 73 -20.04 -5.81 3.67
N PRO A 74 -20.36 -7.08 3.99
CA PRO A 74 -19.52 -8.23 3.67
C PRO A 74 -19.29 -8.41 2.16
N VAL A 75 -20.32 -8.23 1.34
CA VAL A 75 -20.20 -8.40 -0.13
C VAL A 75 -19.22 -7.40 -0.75
N PHE A 76 -19.34 -6.12 -0.39
CA PHE A 76 -18.43 -5.09 -0.89
C PHE A 76 -17.00 -5.30 -0.37
N THR A 77 -16.84 -5.78 0.86
CA THR A 77 -15.53 -6.08 1.43
C THR A 77 -14.84 -7.24 0.73
N ILE A 78 -15.59 -8.29 0.33
CA ILE A 78 -15.05 -9.40 -0.46
C ILE A 78 -14.56 -8.89 -1.82
N ILE A 79 -15.33 -8.05 -2.50
CA ILE A 79 -14.92 -7.44 -3.78
C ILE A 79 -13.64 -6.59 -3.58
N ALA A 80 -13.58 -5.79 -2.51
CA ALA A 80 -12.40 -5.01 -2.17
C ALA A 80 -11.19 -5.90 -1.87
N ALA A 81 -11.36 -7.01 -1.15
CA ALA A 81 -10.28 -7.96 -0.86
C ALA A 81 -9.70 -8.59 -2.14
N VAL A 82 -10.52 -8.86 -3.16
CA VAL A 82 -10.04 -9.36 -4.47
C VAL A 82 -9.11 -8.34 -5.13
N SER A 83 -9.32 -7.04 -4.95
CA SER A 83 -8.43 -6.01 -5.51
C SER A 83 -7.00 -6.09 -4.97
N LEU A 84 -6.80 -6.55 -3.72
CA LEU A 84 -5.47 -6.76 -3.15
C LEU A 84 -4.70 -7.88 -3.87
N VAL A 85 -5.41 -8.92 -4.33
CA VAL A 85 -4.79 -10.00 -5.13
C VAL A 85 -4.25 -9.44 -6.45
N PHE A 86 -5.02 -8.57 -7.11
CA PHE A 86 -4.56 -7.91 -8.35
C PHE A 86 -3.40 -6.94 -8.07
N ALA A 87 -3.41 -6.24 -6.94
CA ALA A 87 -2.29 -5.41 -6.51
C ALA A 87 -1.01 -6.24 -6.35
N GLY A 88 -1.09 -7.41 -5.70
CA GLY A 88 0.01 -8.37 -5.61
C GLY A 88 0.51 -8.82 -6.97
N LEU A 89 -0.40 -9.14 -7.87
CA LEU A 89 -0.06 -9.63 -9.20
C LEU A 89 0.70 -8.58 -10.02
N TYR A 90 0.20 -7.35 -10.10
CA TYR A 90 0.92 -6.32 -10.86
C TYR A 90 2.26 -5.94 -10.22
N GLY A 91 2.37 -5.94 -8.89
CA GLY A 91 3.62 -5.72 -8.18
C GLY A 91 4.67 -6.79 -8.51
N LEU A 92 4.27 -8.07 -8.55
CA LEU A 92 5.14 -9.17 -8.97
C LEU A 92 5.56 -9.06 -10.44
N ILE A 93 4.64 -8.68 -11.33
CA ILE A 93 4.94 -8.46 -12.75
C ILE A 93 5.97 -7.34 -12.92
N LEU A 94 5.81 -6.22 -12.16
CA LEU A 94 6.75 -5.12 -12.18
C LEU A 94 8.15 -5.57 -11.75
N ILE A 95 8.26 -6.24 -10.60
CA ILE A 95 9.52 -6.76 -10.08
C ILE A 95 10.15 -7.75 -11.09
N HIS A 96 9.34 -8.69 -11.60
CA HIS A 96 9.84 -9.68 -12.54
C HIS A 96 10.41 -9.03 -13.81
N LYS A 97 9.68 -8.11 -14.43
CA LYS A 97 10.12 -7.45 -15.65
C LYS A 97 11.32 -6.53 -15.42
N ALA A 98 11.32 -5.74 -14.37
CA ALA A 98 12.39 -4.78 -14.12
C ALA A 98 13.69 -5.44 -13.62
N LEU A 99 13.59 -6.41 -12.71
CA LEU A 99 14.75 -6.95 -12.01
C LEU A 99 15.24 -8.28 -12.58
N PHE A 100 14.32 -9.19 -12.93
CA PHE A 100 14.64 -10.56 -13.31
C PHE A 100 14.46 -10.86 -14.81
N GLY A 101 13.90 -9.92 -15.57
CA GLY A 101 13.76 -10.06 -17.03
C GLY A 101 15.11 -10.22 -17.71
N THR A 102 15.09 -10.75 -18.93
CA THR A 102 16.29 -10.80 -19.78
C THR A 102 16.74 -9.39 -20.12
N PRO A 103 18.01 -9.05 -19.93
CA PRO A 103 18.54 -7.74 -20.34
C PRO A 103 18.30 -7.52 -21.84
N ASN A 104 17.76 -6.35 -22.19
CA ASN A 104 17.57 -6.03 -23.60
C ASN A 104 18.92 -5.74 -24.27
N PRO A 105 19.30 -6.50 -25.34
CA PRO A 105 20.59 -6.31 -26.02
C PRO A 105 20.77 -4.90 -26.60
N GLU A 106 19.69 -4.27 -27.08
CA GLU A 106 19.71 -2.90 -27.61
C GLU A 106 20.06 -1.88 -26.54
N GLN A 107 19.57 -2.06 -25.32
CA GLN A 107 19.91 -1.20 -24.20
C GLN A 107 21.32 -1.40 -23.68
N GLN A 108 21.82 -2.64 -23.67
CA GLN A 108 23.20 -2.91 -23.27
C GLN A 108 24.22 -2.20 -24.16
N GLN A 109 23.90 -1.97 -25.43
CA GLN A 109 24.77 -1.20 -26.34
C GLN A 109 24.79 0.30 -26.05
N HIS A 110 23.75 0.84 -25.41
CA HIS A 110 23.70 2.26 -25.00
C HIS A 110 24.50 2.54 -23.72
N TYR A 111 24.82 1.51 -22.93
CA TYR A 111 25.63 1.69 -21.73
C TYR A 111 27.11 1.50 -22.08
N THR A 112 27.80 2.57 -22.32
CA THR A 112 29.26 2.60 -22.52
C THR A 112 30.06 2.37 -21.22
N SER A 113 29.40 2.33 -20.07
CA SER A 113 30.02 2.12 -18.75
C SER A 113 29.11 1.27 -17.85
N PRO A 114 29.66 0.52 -16.88
CA PRO A 114 28.84 -0.22 -15.92
C PRO A 114 27.93 0.73 -15.14
N LEU A 115 26.66 0.33 -14.98
CA LEU A 115 25.67 1.10 -14.23
C LEU A 115 26.18 1.36 -12.81
N LYS A 116 26.12 2.62 -12.37
CA LYS A 116 26.45 2.96 -10.99
C LYS A 116 25.26 2.63 -10.08
N ASP A 117 25.53 1.92 -9.00
CA ASP A 117 24.52 1.64 -7.97
C ASP A 117 24.19 2.90 -7.14
N LEU A 118 23.28 2.77 -6.17
CA LEU A 118 22.86 3.86 -5.31
C LEU A 118 24.04 4.44 -4.54
N SER A 119 24.11 5.77 -4.49
CA SER A 119 25.07 6.47 -3.64
C SER A 119 24.71 6.36 -2.16
N ALA A 120 25.68 6.59 -1.27
CA ALA A 120 25.44 6.54 0.17
C ALA A 120 24.28 7.47 0.62
N ARG A 121 24.18 8.65 0.02
CA ARG A 121 23.10 9.61 0.31
C ARG A 121 21.73 9.04 -0.08
N GLU A 122 21.61 8.43 -1.25
CA GLU A 122 20.37 7.81 -1.73
C GLU A 122 19.96 6.64 -0.84
N VAL A 123 20.91 5.79 -0.50
CA VAL A 123 20.70 4.67 0.45
C VAL A 123 20.21 5.18 1.80
N THR A 124 20.79 6.26 2.33
CA THR A 124 20.38 6.82 3.63
C THR A 124 18.93 7.30 3.60
N ILE A 125 18.53 8.01 2.54
CA ILE A 125 17.13 8.48 2.38
C ILE A 125 16.16 7.29 2.33
N LEU A 126 16.47 6.28 1.53
CA LEU A 126 15.64 5.09 1.40
C LEU A 126 15.59 4.27 2.69
N MET A 127 16.69 4.19 3.44
CA MET A 127 16.74 3.52 4.75
C MET A 127 15.84 4.20 5.77
N ILE A 128 15.74 5.52 5.79
CA ILE A 128 14.79 6.25 6.65
C ILE A 128 13.36 5.82 6.33
N CYS A 129 13.02 5.71 5.04
CA CYS A 129 11.69 5.23 4.61
C CYS A 129 11.45 3.77 5.02
N VAL A 130 12.46 2.90 4.91
CA VAL A 130 12.39 1.48 5.35
C VAL A 130 12.11 1.41 6.85
N ILE A 131 12.87 2.14 7.66
CA ILE A 131 12.71 2.17 9.12
C ILE A 131 11.31 2.68 9.49
N GLY A 132 10.83 3.73 8.83
CA GLY A 132 9.49 4.27 9.06
C GLY A 132 8.38 3.26 8.72
N LEU A 133 8.49 2.54 7.60
CA LEU A 133 7.51 1.52 7.19
C LEU A 133 7.51 0.31 8.12
N LEU A 134 8.69 -0.13 8.58
CA LEU A 134 8.82 -1.21 9.56
C LEU A 134 8.24 -0.79 10.91
N TRP A 135 8.52 0.43 11.36
CA TRP A 135 7.97 0.94 12.62
C TRP A 135 6.44 0.99 12.56
N LEU A 136 5.87 1.54 11.49
CA LEU A 136 4.42 1.58 11.29
C LEU A 136 3.78 0.19 11.21
N GLY A 137 4.51 -0.81 10.69
CA GLY A 137 4.02 -2.18 10.57
C GLY A 137 4.17 -3.01 11.84
N LEU A 138 5.27 -2.85 12.58
CA LEU A 138 5.56 -3.66 13.76
C LEU A 138 4.99 -3.05 15.05
N TYR A 139 4.90 -1.70 15.13
CA TYR A 139 4.38 -0.97 16.29
C TYR A 139 3.29 0.04 15.89
N PRO A 140 2.18 -0.44 15.30
CA PRO A 140 1.09 0.44 14.84
C PRO A 140 0.39 1.16 16.00
N GLN A 141 0.47 0.62 17.22
CA GLN A 141 -0.24 1.11 18.39
C GLN A 141 0.01 2.59 18.66
N THR A 142 1.25 3.05 18.49
CA THR A 142 1.61 4.46 18.68
C THR A 142 0.75 5.42 17.84
N PHE A 143 0.43 5.03 16.60
CA PHE A 143 -0.36 5.85 15.68
C PHE A 143 -1.87 5.63 15.86
N LEU A 144 -2.27 4.41 16.25
CA LEU A 144 -3.66 4.11 16.57
C LEU A 144 -4.12 4.86 17.80
N ASP A 145 -3.29 4.94 18.83
CA ASP A 145 -3.59 5.70 20.06
C ASP A 145 -3.75 7.20 19.80
N MET A 146 -2.94 7.77 18.91
CA MET A 146 -3.06 9.18 18.52
C MET A 146 -4.41 9.50 17.84
N SER A 147 -4.98 8.55 17.11
CA SER A 147 -6.26 8.72 16.42
C SER A 147 -7.47 8.29 17.26
N HIS A 148 -7.26 7.60 18.37
CA HIS A 148 -8.31 7.00 19.18
C HIS A 148 -9.34 8.01 19.68
N SER A 149 -8.90 9.14 20.23
CA SER A 149 -9.79 10.19 20.72
C SER A 149 -10.67 10.82 19.64
N SER A 150 -10.08 11.07 18.44
CA SER A 150 -10.82 11.59 17.29
C SER A 150 -11.83 10.59 16.74
N MET A 151 -11.46 9.31 16.71
CA MET A 151 -12.34 8.22 16.29
C MET A 151 -13.48 8.01 17.28
N GLN A 152 -13.23 8.05 18.59
CA GLN A 152 -14.28 7.97 19.60
C GLN A 152 -15.25 9.13 19.48
N TRP A 153 -14.76 10.34 19.27
CA TRP A 153 -15.63 11.50 19.07
C TRP A 153 -16.54 11.31 17.85
N LEU A 154 -16.01 10.82 16.73
CA LEU A 154 -16.79 10.53 15.54
C LEU A 154 -17.86 9.46 15.81
N VAL A 155 -17.48 8.33 16.41
CA VAL A 155 -18.41 7.24 16.75
C VAL A 155 -19.52 7.77 17.65
N ASN A 156 -19.20 8.50 18.70
CA ASN A 156 -20.18 9.07 19.63
C ASN A 156 -21.08 10.14 19.00
N SER A 157 -20.60 10.80 17.93
CA SER A 157 -21.38 11.79 17.20
C SER A 157 -22.36 11.16 16.19
N TYR A 158 -22.01 9.99 15.64
CA TYR A 158 -22.83 9.30 14.63
C TYR A 158 -23.75 8.20 15.22
N MET A 159 -23.33 7.52 16.30
CA MET A 159 -24.14 6.47 16.94
C MET A 159 -25.50 6.98 17.49
N PRO A 160 -25.60 8.14 18.16
CA PRO A 160 -26.91 8.60 18.64
C PRO A 160 -27.89 8.88 17.50
N VAL A 161 -27.40 9.23 16.31
CA VAL A 161 -28.28 9.42 15.13
C VAL A 161 -28.81 8.10 14.62
N GLN A 162 -27.99 7.05 14.57
CA GLN A 162 -28.42 5.71 14.15
C GLN A 162 -29.41 5.08 15.15
N GLU A 163 -29.15 5.20 16.44
CA GLU A 163 -30.04 4.70 17.50
C GLU A 163 -31.41 5.39 17.47
N VAL A 164 -31.44 6.70 17.21
CA VAL A 164 -32.69 7.45 17.02
C VAL A 164 -33.41 7.01 15.75
N VAL A 165 -32.72 6.81 14.63
CA VAL A 165 -33.33 6.35 13.37
C VAL A 165 -33.91 4.95 13.52
N GLU A 166 -33.21 4.02 14.15
CA GLU A 166 -33.69 2.67 14.41
C GLU A 166 -34.90 2.67 15.34
N THR A 167 -34.90 3.51 16.38
CA THR A 167 -36.03 3.66 17.31
C THR A 167 -37.27 4.22 16.60
N VAL A 168 -37.08 5.22 15.74
CA VAL A 168 -38.17 5.81 14.93
C VAL A 168 -38.75 4.79 13.96
N GLN A 169 -37.90 4.02 13.29
CA GLN A 169 -38.36 2.95 12.36
C GLN A 169 -39.11 1.84 13.08
N GLN A 170 -38.65 1.40 14.25
CA GLN A 170 -39.33 0.39 15.05
C GLN A 170 -40.70 0.89 15.54
N THR A 171 -40.74 2.14 15.97
CA THR A 171 -42.02 2.75 16.41
C THR A 171 -43.02 2.90 15.27
N ALA A 172 -42.57 3.31 14.08
CA ALA A 172 -43.41 3.41 12.88
C ALA A 172 -43.98 2.03 12.46
N THR A 173 -43.14 0.99 12.47
CA THR A 173 -43.56 -0.37 12.16
C THR A 173 -44.56 -0.90 13.16
N GLN A 174 -44.43 -0.57 14.44
CA GLN A 174 -45.40 -0.96 15.48
C GLN A 174 -46.74 -0.26 15.31
N LEU A 175 -46.75 1.02 14.93
CA LEU A 175 -47.98 1.79 14.65
C LEU A 175 -48.73 1.21 13.45
N GLU A 176 -48.06 0.85 12.37
CA GLU A 176 -48.68 0.20 11.21
C GLU A 176 -49.32 -1.16 11.57
N GLN A 177 -48.69 -1.94 12.45
CA GLN A 177 -49.27 -3.21 12.91
C GLN A 177 -50.50 -3.04 13.79
N VAL A 178 -50.62 -1.92 14.51
CA VAL A 178 -51.78 -1.60 15.34
C VAL A 178 -52.96 -1.12 14.49
N GLU A 179 -52.70 -0.35 13.43
CA GLU A 179 -53.73 0.12 12.50
C GLU A 179 -54.35 -1.00 11.61
N MET A 180 -53.59 -2.08 11.38
CA MET A 180 -54.09 -3.25 10.61
C MET A 180 -54.90 -4.26 11.45
N ARG A 181 -55.09 -4.02 12.74
CA ARG A 181 -55.92 -4.84 13.64
C ARG A 181 -57.25 -4.19 13.94
#